data_7b3481e3fe35d009c472f38d70d65a47
#
_entry.id   7b3481e3fe35d009c472f38d70d65a47
#
_cell.length_a   1.000
_cell.length_b   1.000
_cell.length_c   1.000
_cell.angle_alpha   90.00
_cell.angle_beta   90.00
_cell.angle_gamma   90.00
#
_symmetry.space_group_name_H-M   'P 1'
#
loop_
_entity.id
_entity.type
_entity.pdbx_description
1 polymer ?
#
loop_
_entity_poly.entity_id
_entity_poly.type
_entity_poly.pdbx_seq_one_letter_code
_entity_poly.pdbx_strand_id
1 'polypeptide(L)'
;VITISRLTGCDARQVAEYVVESLNRKSSDAKWKWVDKDIIYDIAKELNTNNERVENFYKGIELSNMSEMIMAFSGGFVSDLRVKKAIKEVVLSICKDGHVVLVGRGGVSIAHDIADSLHIRLIAPFYWRVENLMKKKQMDIEKAEEYIVDTDEKRHNLITTFLEKKSVNIDYLFDSTINRQSFSINETSEIIVSMYEKKIGKQLADRKERSKIF
;
A
#
# COMPACT_ATOMS: atom_id res chain seq x y z
N VAL A 1 3.87 -1.49 11.82
CA VAL A 1 3.60 -1.55 10.37
C VAL A 1 3.33 -0.15 9.84
N ILE A 2 3.85 0.19 8.65
CA ILE A 2 3.51 1.43 7.95
C ILE A 2 2.93 1.04 6.58
N THR A 3 1.79 1.60 6.19
CA THR A 3 1.28 1.44 4.82
C THR A 3 1.35 2.78 4.07
N ILE A 4 1.83 2.77 2.83
CA ILE A 4 1.92 3.94 1.98
C ILE A 4 1.07 3.71 0.73
N SER A 5 -0.11 4.32 0.68
CA SER A 5 -0.93 4.46 -0.51
C SER A 5 -0.53 5.73 -1.27
N ARG A 6 -0.79 5.77 -2.58
CA ARG A 6 -0.35 6.93 -3.38
C ARG A 6 -1.16 7.11 -4.65
N LEU A 7 -1.25 8.33 -5.10
CA LEU A 7 -1.53 8.66 -6.48
C LEU A 7 -0.28 8.42 -7.36
N THR A 8 -0.50 8.17 -8.64
CA THR A 8 0.58 7.95 -9.62
C THR A 8 1.45 9.20 -9.74
N GLY A 9 2.76 9.04 -9.78
CA GLY A 9 3.72 10.15 -9.81
C GLY A 9 4.17 10.67 -8.44
N CYS A 10 3.67 10.13 -7.31
CA CYS A 10 4.02 10.58 -5.95
C CYS A 10 5.23 9.87 -5.32
N ASP A 11 6.00 9.09 -6.06
CA ASP A 11 7.29 8.51 -5.65
C ASP A 11 7.30 7.69 -4.35
N ALA A 12 6.18 7.02 -4.06
CA ALA A 12 6.03 6.28 -2.80
C ALA A 12 7.10 5.21 -2.56
N ARG A 13 7.68 4.63 -3.62
CA ARG A 13 8.78 3.67 -3.49
C ARG A 13 10.01 4.32 -2.87
N GLN A 14 10.44 5.45 -3.43
CA GLN A 14 11.58 6.20 -2.90
C GLN A 14 11.32 6.69 -1.48
N VAL A 15 10.09 7.18 -1.21
CA VAL A 15 9.70 7.57 0.15
C VAL A 15 9.81 6.37 1.11
N ALA A 16 9.35 5.18 0.71
CA ALA A 16 9.43 3.98 1.55
C ALA A 16 10.90 3.55 1.81
N GLU A 17 11.77 3.64 0.81
CA GLU A 17 13.21 3.38 0.95
C GLU A 17 13.83 4.29 2.02
N TYR A 18 13.59 5.61 1.95
CA TYR A 18 14.10 6.57 2.92
C TYR A 18 13.47 6.39 4.33
N VAL A 19 12.19 6.04 4.41
CA VAL A 19 11.54 5.70 5.69
C VAL A 19 12.24 4.51 6.35
N VAL A 20 12.47 3.43 5.58
CA VAL A 20 13.15 2.22 6.06
C VAL A 20 14.58 2.53 6.50
N GLU A 21 15.34 3.27 5.70
CA GLU A 21 16.69 3.69 6.07
C GLU A 21 16.71 4.51 7.36
N SER A 22 15.78 5.45 7.51
CA SER A 22 15.69 6.30 8.68
C SER A 22 15.34 5.51 9.94
N LEU A 23 14.39 4.58 9.84
CA LEU A 23 14.01 3.69 10.95
C LEU A 23 15.14 2.73 11.34
N ASN A 24 15.85 2.17 10.35
CA ASN A 24 16.97 1.28 10.59
C ASN A 24 18.19 1.97 11.21
N ARG A 25 18.38 3.27 10.95
CA ARG A 25 19.43 4.06 11.61
C ARG A 25 19.14 4.32 13.09
N LYS A 26 17.86 4.35 13.46
CA LYS A 26 17.41 4.62 14.83
C LYS A 26 17.26 3.36 15.69
N SER A 27 17.11 2.19 15.09
CA SER A 27 16.92 0.91 15.78
C SER A 27 18.02 -0.07 15.46
N SER A 28 18.69 -0.59 16.50
CA SER A 28 19.69 -1.67 16.38
C SER A 28 19.04 -3.05 16.33
N ASP A 29 17.85 -3.20 16.90
CA ASP A 29 17.29 -4.48 17.28
C ASP A 29 16.31 -5.06 16.26
N ALA A 30 15.82 -4.24 15.34
CA ALA A 30 14.84 -4.68 14.35
C ALA A 30 15.10 -4.05 12.98
N LYS A 31 15.29 -4.90 11.98
CA LYS A 31 15.48 -4.43 10.60
C LYS A 31 14.16 -4.21 9.90
N TRP A 32 13.87 -2.95 9.61
CA TRP A 32 12.77 -2.58 8.74
C TRP A 32 13.05 -2.98 7.29
N LYS A 33 12.00 -3.41 6.61
CA LYS A 33 12.00 -3.68 5.16
C LYS A 33 10.81 -2.99 4.52
N TRP A 34 10.88 -2.69 3.25
CA TRP A 34 9.71 -2.27 2.48
C TRP A 34 9.35 -3.35 1.45
N VAL A 35 8.06 -3.45 1.16
CA VAL A 35 7.49 -4.48 0.27
C VAL A 35 6.51 -3.80 -0.69
N ASP A 36 6.64 -4.10 -1.98
CA ASP A 36 5.73 -3.64 -3.04
C ASP A 36 5.34 -4.84 -3.92
N LYS A 37 6.01 -5.02 -5.05
CA LYS A 37 5.68 -6.08 -6.02
C LYS A 37 5.98 -7.49 -5.50
N ASP A 38 6.92 -7.60 -4.60
CA ASP A 38 7.39 -8.89 -4.10
C ASP A 38 6.30 -9.67 -3.36
N ILE A 39 5.27 -8.96 -2.83
CA ILE A 39 4.06 -9.60 -2.29
C ILE A 39 3.42 -10.57 -3.29
N ILE A 40 3.44 -10.27 -4.59
CA ILE A 40 2.87 -11.14 -5.62
C ILE A 40 3.58 -12.49 -5.65
N TYR A 41 4.91 -12.48 -5.54
CA TYR A 41 5.71 -13.70 -5.54
C TYR A 41 5.49 -14.52 -4.27
N ASP A 42 5.42 -13.86 -3.12
CA ASP A 42 5.14 -14.53 -1.85
C ASP A 42 3.74 -15.18 -1.86
N ILE A 43 2.74 -14.46 -2.36
CA ILE A 43 1.38 -14.98 -2.54
C ILE A 43 1.36 -16.19 -3.48
N ALA A 44 2.05 -16.11 -4.61
CA ALA A 44 2.10 -17.20 -5.57
C ALA A 44 2.77 -18.45 -4.98
N LYS A 45 3.81 -18.26 -4.20
CA LYS A 45 4.52 -19.33 -3.49
C LYS A 45 3.64 -19.98 -2.42
N GLU A 46 2.96 -19.18 -1.60
CA GLU A 46 2.06 -19.65 -0.54
C GLU A 46 0.88 -20.45 -1.08
N LEU A 47 0.31 -20.02 -2.20
CA LEU A 47 -0.80 -20.70 -2.88
C LEU A 47 -0.37 -21.98 -3.60
N ASN A 48 0.92 -22.29 -3.67
CA ASN A 48 1.46 -23.34 -4.55
C ASN A 48 0.88 -23.23 -5.97
N THR A 49 0.70 -21.99 -6.43
CA THR A 49 -0.02 -21.59 -7.65
C THR A 49 0.96 -20.90 -8.60
N ASN A 50 0.70 -20.97 -9.90
CA ASN A 50 1.50 -20.28 -10.90
C ASN A 50 1.43 -18.75 -10.68
N ASN A 51 2.58 -18.06 -10.69
CA ASN A 51 2.71 -16.60 -10.56
C ASN A 51 1.78 -15.84 -11.51
N GLU A 52 1.57 -16.39 -12.73
CA GLU A 52 0.69 -15.84 -13.75
C GLU A 52 -0.76 -15.68 -13.28
N ARG A 53 -1.28 -16.59 -12.44
CA ARG A 53 -2.66 -16.50 -11.91
C ARG A 53 -2.81 -15.38 -10.88
N VAL A 54 -1.80 -15.15 -10.05
CA VAL A 54 -1.81 -14.05 -9.08
C VAL A 54 -1.67 -12.71 -9.79
N GLU A 55 -0.81 -12.63 -10.80
CA GLU A 55 -0.74 -11.44 -11.65
C GLU A 55 -2.05 -11.15 -12.37
N ASN A 56 -2.72 -12.18 -12.91
CA ASN A 56 -4.01 -12.05 -13.56
C ASN A 56 -5.11 -11.60 -12.60
N PHE A 57 -5.09 -12.02 -11.33
CA PHE A 57 -5.99 -11.50 -10.31
C PHE A 57 -5.79 -10.00 -10.12
N TYR A 58 -4.55 -9.52 -9.94
CA TYR A 58 -4.29 -8.09 -9.83
C TYR A 58 -4.62 -7.34 -11.12
N LYS A 59 -4.33 -7.90 -12.28
CA LYS A 59 -4.73 -7.34 -13.59
C LYS A 59 -6.26 -7.31 -13.73
N GLY A 60 -6.97 -8.33 -13.29
CA GLY A 60 -8.44 -8.38 -13.33
C GLY A 60 -9.09 -7.31 -12.44
N ILE A 61 -8.52 -7.04 -11.25
CA ILE A 61 -8.94 -5.91 -10.41
C ILE A 61 -8.59 -4.57 -11.09
N GLU A 62 -7.50 -4.56 -11.84
CA GLU A 62 -7.05 -3.41 -12.60
C GLU A 62 -7.92 -3.16 -13.85
N LEU A 63 -8.54 -4.17 -14.43
CA LEU A 63 -9.48 -4.08 -15.55
C LEU A 63 -10.89 -3.81 -14.97
N SER A 64 -11.37 -2.60 -15.10
CA SER A 64 -12.59 -2.09 -14.45
C SER A 64 -13.92 -2.69 -14.95
N ASN A 65 -13.90 -3.68 -15.85
CA ASN A 65 -15.09 -4.34 -16.39
C ASN A 65 -15.22 -5.76 -15.86
N MET A 66 -16.29 -6.00 -15.09
CA MET A 66 -16.63 -7.31 -14.51
C MET A 66 -16.70 -8.45 -15.55
N SER A 67 -17.01 -8.16 -16.82
CA SER A 67 -17.02 -9.12 -17.93
C SER A 67 -15.62 -9.56 -18.35
N GLU A 68 -14.63 -8.66 -18.33
CA GLU A 68 -13.23 -8.99 -18.63
C GLU A 68 -12.57 -9.75 -17.48
N MET A 69 -12.97 -9.42 -16.24
CA MET A 69 -12.59 -10.18 -15.04
C MET A 69 -13.02 -11.64 -15.15
N ILE A 70 -14.27 -11.90 -15.53
CA ILE A 70 -14.81 -13.25 -15.71
C ILE A 70 -14.06 -14.00 -16.81
N MET A 71 -13.70 -13.36 -17.93
CA MET A 71 -12.91 -13.98 -19.01
C MET A 71 -11.47 -14.30 -18.61
N ALA A 72 -10.81 -13.43 -17.85
CA ALA A 72 -9.45 -13.67 -17.36
C ALA A 72 -9.36 -14.88 -16.41
N PHE A 73 -10.48 -15.21 -15.72
CA PHE A 73 -10.57 -16.31 -14.75
C PHE A 73 -11.20 -17.60 -15.29
N SER A 74 -11.74 -17.61 -16.52
CA SER A 74 -12.42 -18.79 -17.11
C SER A 74 -11.50 -19.98 -17.40
N GLY A 75 -10.20 -19.87 -17.16
CA GLY A 75 -9.20 -20.90 -17.42
C GLY A 75 -8.90 -21.90 -16.30
N GLY A 76 -9.66 -21.90 -15.17
CA GLY A 76 -9.46 -22.93 -14.14
C GLY A 76 -9.77 -22.52 -12.71
N PHE A 77 -10.68 -23.17 -12.12
CA PHE A 77 -11.30 -23.27 -10.81
C PHE A 77 -10.52 -22.87 -9.51
N VAL A 78 -9.92 -21.67 -9.45
CA VAL A 78 -9.67 -21.03 -8.15
C VAL A 78 -10.59 -19.83 -8.08
N SER A 79 -11.61 -19.83 -7.21
CA SER A 79 -12.53 -18.70 -7.09
C SER A 79 -11.78 -17.46 -6.64
N ASP A 80 -12.14 -16.27 -7.18
CA ASP A 80 -11.62 -14.95 -6.76
C ASP A 80 -11.57 -14.78 -5.25
N LEU A 81 -12.51 -15.36 -4.53
CA LEU A 81 -12.57 -15.38 -3.08
C LEU A 81 -11.41 -16.12 -2.43
N ARG A 82 -10.93 -17.22 -3.02
CA ARG A 82 -9.76 -17.95 -2.49
C ARG A 82 -8.48 -17.17 -2.69
N VAL A 83 -8.31 -16.57 -3.87
CA VAL A 83 -7.14 -15.74 -4.16
C VAL A 83 -7.14 -14.49 -3.26
N LYS A 84 -8.28 -13.80 -3.13
CA LYS A 84 -8.44 -12.67 -2.23
C LYS A 84 -8.11 -13.03 -0.78
N LYS A 85 -8.60 -14.17 -0.30
CA LYS A 85 -8.32 -14.66 1.05
C LYS A 85 -6.82 -14.93 1.25
N ALA A 86 -6.19 -15.61 0.31
CA ALA A 86 -4.76 -15.92 0.39
C ALA A 86 -3.89 -14.65 0.36
N ILE A 87 -4.21 -13.69 -0.50
CA ILE A 87 -3.54 -12.38 -0.50
C ILE A 87 -3.66 -11.71 0.87
N LYS A 88 -4.86 -11.71 1.45
CA LYS A 88 -5.10 -11.14 2.78
C LYS A 88 -4.24 -11.85 3.85
N GLU A 89 -4.20 -13.18 3.82
CA GLU A 89 -3.43 -14.01 4.77
C GLU A 89 -1.92 -13.73 4.66
N VAL A 90 -1.36 -13.67 3.45
CA VAL A 90 0.07 -13.35 3.24
C VAL A 90 0.41 -11.95 3.72
N VAL A 91 -0.39 -10.94 3.37
CA VAL A 91 -0.17 -9.56 3.83
C VAL A 91 -0.26 -9.46 5.35
N LEU A 92 -1.23 -10.12 5.97
CA LEU A 92 -1.37 -10.17 7.43
C LEU A 92 -0.19 -10.89 8.09
N SER A 93 0.32 -11.97 7.48
CA SER A 93 1.53 -12.67 7.95
C SER A 93 2.75 -11.75 7.94
N ILE A 94 2.99 -11.05 6.81
CA ILE A 94 4.08 -10.07 6.70
C ILE A 94 3.95 -8.96 7.75
N CYS A 95 2.73 -8.50 8.01
CA CYS A 95 2.47 -7.48 9.02
C CYS A 95 2.67 -7.99 10.45
N LYS A 96 2.41 -9.26 10.71
CA LYS A 96 2.55 -9.88 12.03
C LYS A 96 4.00 -9.92 12.50
N ASP A 97 4.93 -10.09 11.57
CA ASP A 97 6.37 -10.00 11.84
C ASP A 97 6.80 -8.58 12.23
N GLY A 98 5.98 -7.56 11.90
CA GLY A 98 6.27 -6.16 12.16
C GLY A 98 7.37 -5.59 11.26
N HIS A 99 7.83 -4.36 11.59
CA HIS A 99 8.97 -3.68 10.94
C HIS A 99 8.90 -3.67 9.40
N VAL A 100 7.71 -3.46 8.87
CA VAL A 100 7.46 -3.45 7.42
C VAL A 100 6.77 -2.16 6.96
N VAL A 101 7.21 -1.64 5.81
CA VAL A 101 6.56 -0.59 5.04
C VAL A 101 5.92 -1.21 3.81
N LEU A 102 4.60 -1.27 3.77
CA LEU A 102 3.82 -1.78 2.64
C LEU A 102 3.50 -0.66 1.66
N VAL A 103 3.89 -0.82 0.40
CA VAL A 103 3.66 0.19 -0.64
C VAL A 103 2.56 -0.26 -1.60
N GLY A 104 1.34 0.24 -1.41
CA GLY A 104 0.17 -0.07 -2.23
C GLY A 104 -0.41 -1.47 -1.99
N ARG A 105 -0.84 -2.14 -3.07
CA ARG A 105 -1.38 -3.52 -3.07
C ARG A 105 -2.61 -3.74 -2.18
N GLY A 106 -3.41 -2.70 -1.95
CA GLY A 106 -4.53 -2.77 -1.00
C GLY A 106 -4.09 -2.90 0.46
N GLY A 107 -2.79 -2.71 0.75
CA GLY A 107 -2.21 -2.90 2.07
C GLY A 107 -2.94 -2.12 3.17
N VAL A 108 -3.39 -0.88 2.90
CA VAL A 108 -4.18 -0.12 3.86
C VAL A 108 -5.49 -0.81 4.23
N SER A 109 -6.20 -1.39 3.27
CA SER A 109 -7.48 -2.07 3.52
C SER A 109 -7.31 -3.39 4.26
N ILE A 110 -6.17 -4.05 4.07
CA ILE A 110 -5.87 -5.34 4.72
C ILE A 110 -5.33 -5.11 6.13
N ALA A 111 -4.49 -4.08 6.30
CA ALA A 111 -3.74 -3.85 7.53
C ALA A 111 -4.36 -2.77 8.45
N HIS A 112 -5.55 -2.23 8.12
CA HIS A 112 -6.10 -1.08 8.84
C HIS A 112 -6.43 -1.40 10.31
N ASP A 113 -6.79 -2.65 10.62
CA ASP A 113 -7.10 -3.10 11.98
C ASP A 113 -5.87 -3.56 12.77
N ILE A 114 -4.67 -3.54 12.17
CA ILE A 114 -3.46 -3.97 12.86
C ILE A 114 -3.05 -2.90 13.86
N ALA A 115 -2.95 -3.31 15.14
CA ALA A 115 -2.41 -2.44 16.18
C ALA A 115 -0.97 -2.01 15.83
N ASP A 116 -0.58 -0.82 16.29
CA ASP A 116 0.75 -0.26 16.06
C ASP A 116 1.08 -0.05 14.57
N SER A 117 0.06 0.24 13.76
CA SER A 117 0.20 0.59 12.35
C SER A 117 0.02 2.10 12.12
N LEU A 118 0.63 2.60 11.04
CA LEU A 118 0.44 3.95 10.51
C LEU A 118 0.07 3.87 9.03
N HIS A 119 -1.00 4.55 8.65
CA HIS A 119 -1.53 4.52 7.29
C HIS A 119 -1.41 5.90 6.63
N ILE A 120 -0.58 5.98 5.59
CA ILE A 120 -0.27 7.23 4.88
C ILE A 120 -0.78 7.17 3.45
N ARG A 121 -1.34 8.29 2.98
CA ARG A 121 -1.66 8.53 1.58
C ARG A 121 -0.80 9.66 1.02
N LEU A 122 -0.12 9.41 -0.09
CA LEU A 122 0.63 10.42 -0.83
C LEU A 122 -0.22 10.91 -2.00
N ILE A 123 -0.42 12.23 -2.06
CA ILE A 123 -1.12 12.91 -3.14
C ILE A 123 -0.25 14.02 -3.73
N ALA A 124 -0.61 14.50 -4.90
CA ALA A 124 -0.10 15.74 -5.47
C ALA A 124 -1.07 16.24 -6.56
N PRO A 125 -1.04 17.51 -6.95
CA PRO A 125 -1.82 18.04 -8.06
C PRO A 125 -1.56 17.28 -9.36
N PHE A 126 -2.58 17.16 -10.20
CA PHE A 126 -2.53 16.35 -11.42
C PHE A 126 -1.34 16.73 -12.32
N TYR A 127 -1.19 18.00 -12.67
CA TYR A 127 -0.14 18.44 -13.58
C TYR A 127 1.28 18.27 -13.00
N TRP A 128 1.45 18.45 -11.70
CA TRP A 128 2.73 18.16 -11.04
C TRP A 128 3.11 16.68 -11.22
N ARG A 129 2.13 15.78 -11.09
CA ARG A 129 2.32 14.34 -11.27
C ARG A 129 2.62 13.96 -12.72
N VAL A 130 1.97 14.64 -13.68
CA VAL A 130 2.24 14.50 -15.12
C VAL A 130 3.70 14.87 -15.41
N GLU A 131 4.13 16.06 -14.99
CA GLU A 131 5.51 16.51 -15.18
C GLU A 131 6.55 15.54 -14.56
N ASN A 132 6.28 15.08 -13.33
CA ASN A 132 7.18 14.14 -12.66
C ASN A 132 7.26 12.81 -13.39
N LEU A 133 6.14 12.33 -13.93
CA LEU A 133 6.07 11.09 -14.68
C LEU A 133 6.77 11.19 -16.03
N MET A 134 6.55 12.31 -16.77
CA MET A 134 7.22 12.58 -18.03
C MET A 134 8.75 12.58 -17.86
N LYS A 135 9.28 13.26 -16.83
CA LYS A 135 10.71 13.30 -16.52
C LYS A 135 11.28 11.90 -16.22
N LYS A 136 10.54 11.08 -15.50
CA LYS A 136 11.00 9.75 -15.04
C LYS A 136 10.88 8.67 -16.09
N LYS A 137 9.83 8.70 -16.89
CA LYS A 137 9.52 7.65 -17.88
C LYS A 137 9.77 8.04 -19.31
N GLN A 138 10.21 9.28 -19.55
CA GLN A 138 10.48 9.82 -20.90
C GLN A 138 9.30 9.65 -21.85
N MET A 139 8.10 9.91 -21.37
CA MET A 139 6.86 9.83 -22.15
C MET A 139 6.32 11.24 -22.46
N ASP A 140 5.49 11.33 -23.50
CA ASP A 140 4.78 12.58 -23.83
C ASP A 140 3.66 12.86 -22.81
N ILE A 141 3.11 14.08 -22.87
CA ILE A 141 2.10 14.55 -21.92
C ILE A 141 0.83 13.73 -21.99
N GLU A 142 0.34 13.42 -23.18
CA GLU A 142 -0.93 12.70 -23.40
C GLU A 142 -0.86 11.30 -22.79
N LYS A 143 0.23 10.57 -23.06
CA LYS A 143 0.48 9.26 -22.47
C LYS A 143 0.65 9.32 -20.95
N ALA A 144 1.26 10.40 -20.43
CA ALA A 144 1.45 10.56 -19.00
C ALA A 144 0.10 10.80 -18.30
N GLU A 145 -0.77 11.62 -18.89
CA GLU A 145 -2.12 11.89 -18.38
C GLU A 145 -2.98 10.62 -18.37
N GLU A 146 -3.05 9.93 -19.49
CA GLU A 146 -3.78 8.66 -19.62
C GLU A 146 -3.28 7.61 -18.62
N TYR A 147 -1.96 7.44 -18.51
CA TYR A 147 -1.35 6.51 -17.57
C TYR A 147 -1.69 6.84 -16.12
N ILE A 148 -1.76 8.13 -15.74
CA ILE A 148 -2.12 8.56 -14.40
C ILE A 148 -3.56 8.20 -14.09
N VAL A 149 -4.50 8.54 -14.98
CA VAL A 149 -5.93 8.29 -14.78
C VAL A 149 -6.19 6.79 -14.63
N ASP A 150 -5.71 5.99 -15.58
CA ASP A 150 -5.86 4.54 -15.57
C ASP A 150 -5.26 3.90 -14.31
N THR A 151 -4.02 4.28 -13.97
CA THR A 151 -3.34 3.69 -12.81
C THR A 151 -3.97 4.11 -11.48
N ASP A 152 -4.47 5.33 -11.35
CA ASP A 152 -5.10 5.80 -10.11
C ASP A 152 -6.46 5.13 -9.89
N GLU A 153 -7.24 4.90 -10.96
CA GLU A 153 -8.48 4.13 -10.92
C GLU A 153 -8.22 2.68 -10.47
N LYS A 154 -7.25 2.02 -11.07
CA LYS A 154 -6.82 0.67 -10.70
C LYS A 154 -6.43 0.55 -9.23
N ARG A 155 -5.71 1.54 -8.70
CA ARG A 155 -5.33 1.59 -7.28
C ARG A 155 -6.52 1.81 -6.36
N HIS A 156 -7.46 2.65 -6.77
CA HIS A 156 -8.71 2.86 -6.03
C HIS A 156 -9.52 1.56 -5.93
N ASN A 157 -9.69 0.88 -7.07
CA ASN A 157 -10.38 -0.41 -7.14
C ASN A 157 -9.71 -1.48 -6.26
N LEU A 158 -8.38 -1.48 -6.20
CA LEU A 158 -7.66 -2.41 -5.34
C LEU A 158 -7.92 -2.16 -3.85
N ILE A 159 -8.00 -0.90 -3.42
CA ILE A 159 -8.35 -0.55 -2.04
C ILE A 159 -9.75 -1.04 -1.70
N THR A 160 -10.73 -0.74 -2.56
CA THR A 160 -12.14 -1.11 -2.34
C THR A 160 -12.37 -2.61 -2.34
N THR A 161 -11.61 -3.36 -3.13
CA THR A 161 -11.71 -4.83 -3.23
C THR A 161 -11.45 -5.52 -1.90
N PHE A 162 -10.54 -5.01 -1.08
CA PHE A 162 -10.20 -5.60 0.21
C PHE A 162 -11.01 -5.05 1.39
N LEU A 163 -11.85 -4.03 1.18
CA LEU A 163 -12.75 -3.54 2.21
C LEU A 163 -13.91 -4.53 2.43
N GLU A 164 -14.14 -4.92 3.68
CA GLU A 164 -15.26 -5.81 4.05
C GLU A 164 -16.61 -5.06 4.00
N LYS A 165 -16.61 -3.77 4.32
CA LYS A 165 -17.78 -2.90 4.29
C LYS A 165 -17.68 -1.89 3.16
N LYS A 166 -18.54 -2.00 2.16
CA LYS A 166 -18.59 -1.07 1.00
C LYS A 166 -18.96 0.38 1.35
N SER A 167 -19.45 0.64 2.57
CA SER A 167 -19.88 1.97 3.02
C SER A 167 -18.82 2.78 3.75
N VAL A 168 -17.59 2.27 3.85
CA VAL A 168 -16.49 2.99 4.52
C VAL A 168 -15.95 4.06 3.57
N ASN A 169 -15.92 5.31 4.04
CA ASN A 169 -15.18 6.34 3.34
C ASN A 169 -13.68 6.00 3.39
N ILE A 170 -13.07 5.83 2.22
CA ILE A 170 -11.67 5.45 2.06
C ILE A 170 -10.72 6.43 2.77
N ASP A 171 -11.10 7.70 2.85
CA ASP A 171 -10.25 8.73 3.48
C ASP A 171 -10.04 8.45 4.98
N TYR A 172 -10.97 7.77 5.65
CA TYR A 172 -10.85 7.39 7.06
C TYR A 172 -9.90 6.20 7.31
N LEU A 173 -9.45 5.53 6.25
CA LEU A 173 -8.43 4.50 6.37
C LEU A 173 -7.02 5.09 6.60
N PHE A 174 -6.84 6.38 6.35
CA PHE A 174 -5.54 7.02 6.44
C PHE A 174 -5.42 7.87 7.69
N ASP A 175 -4.32 7.70 8.41
CA ASP A 175 -3.95 8.57 9.53
C ASP A 175 -3.53 9.97 9.05
N SER A 176 -2.97 10.05 7.82
CA SER A 176 -2.59 11.31 7.20
C SER A 176 -2.50 11.21 5.69
N THR A 177 -2.77 12.35 5.05
CA THR A 177 -2.55 12.57 3.62
C THR A 177 -1.51 13.65 3.43
N ILE A 178 -0.43 13.35 2.71
CA ILE A 178 0.71 14.26 2.49
C ILE A 178 0.77 14.66 1.04
N ASN A 179 0.84 15.98 0.78
CA ASN A 179 1.03 16.53 -0.55
C ASN A 179 2.52 16.52 -0.93
N ARG A 180 2.88 15.67 -1.90
CA ARG A 180 4.25 15.50 -2.39
C ARG A 180 4.80 16.71 -3.15
N GLN A 181 3.94 17.59 -3.64
CA GLN A 181 4.40 18.86 -4.23
C GLN A 181 5.01 19.77 -3.17
N SER A 182 4.49 19.74 -1.95
CA SER A 182 4.90 20.63 -0.86
C SER A 182 6.17 20.19 -0.15
N PHE A 183 6.53 18.90 -0.24
CA PHE A 183 7.64 18.32 0.50
C PHE A 183 8.51 17.45 -0.41
N SER A 184 9.82 17.51 -0.26
CA SER A 184 10.78 16.61 -0.90
C SER A 184 10.57 15.15 -0.41
N ILE A 185 11.26 14.21 -1.05
CA ILE A 185 11.21 12.78 -0.62
C ILE A 185 11.73 12.65 0.81
N ASN A 186 12.84 13.31 1.15
CA ASN A 186 13.43 13.28 2.49
C ASN A 186 12.49 13.85 3.55
N GLU A 187 11.97 15.08 3.34
CA GLU A 187 11.02 15.72 4.27
C GLU A 187 9.75 14.87 4.45
N THR A 188 9.20 14.31 3.36
CA THR A 188 8.06 13.39 3.44
C THR A 188 8.38 12.18 4.30
N SER A 189 9.57 11.61 4.15
CA SER A 189 9.99 10.43 4.90
C SER A 189 10.20 10.74 6.38
N GLU A 190 10.80 11.89 6.71
CA GLU A 190 10.98 12.38 8.08
C GLU A 190 9.63 12.62 8.77
N ILE A 191 8.67 13.23 8.07
CA ILE A 191 7.30 13.43 8.57
C ILE A 191 6.67 12.07 8.90
N ILE A 192 6.75 11.09 8.00
CA ILE A 192 6.19 9.74 8.21
C ILE A 192 6.83 9.06 9.41
N VAL A 193 8.15 9.11 9.54
CA VAL A 193 8.88 8.53 10.68
C VAL A 193 8.46 9.18 12.00
N SER A 194 8.40 10.52 12.03
CA SER A 194 7.97 11.28 13.22
C SER A 194 6.53 10.94 13.63
N MET A 195 5.63 10.83 12.66
CA MET A 195 4.23 10.42 12.90
C MET A 195 4.14 9.01 13.47
N TYR A 196 4.91 8.07 12.90
CA TYR A 196 4.96 6.69 13.37
C TYR A 196 5.45 6.62 14.82
N GLU A 197 6.57 7.25 15.14
CA GLU A 197 7.14 7.28 16.49
C GLU A 197 6.16 7.86 17.52
N LYS A 198 5.49 8.98 17.18
CA LYS A 198 4.47 9.60 18.05
C LYS A 198 3.25 8.71 18.25
N LYS A 199 2.74 8.08 17.17
CA LYS A 199 1.57 7.20 17.26
C LYS A 199 1.86 5.99 18.14
N ILE A 200 3.01 5.33 17.94
CA ILE A 200 3.42 4.15 18.72
C ILE A 200 3.72 4.53 20.17
N GLY A 201 4.41 5.64 20.40
CA GLY A 201 4.68 6.15 21.75
C GLY A 201 3.40 6.39 22.56
N LYS A 202 2.37 6.99 21.94
CA LYS A 202 1.05 7.18 22.56
C LYS A 202 0.38 5.84 22.87
N GLN A 203 0.34 4.92 21.94
CA GLN A 203 -0.29 3.60 22.13
C GLN A 203 0.38 2.79 23.26
N LEU A 204 1.71 2.86 23.37
CA LEU A 204 2.45 2.19 24.45
C LEU A 204 2.16 2.83 25.82
N ALA A 205 2.00 4.16 25.88
CA ALA A 205 1.60 4.86 27.12
C ALA A 205 0.20 4.43 27.56
N ASP A 206 -0.78 4.45 26.64
CA ASP A 206 -2.16 4.05 26.90
C ASP A 206 -2.27 2.58 27.38
N ARG A 207 -1.45 1.67 26.82
CA ARG A 207 -1.40 0.27 27.29
C ARG A 207 -0.85 0.14 28.71
N LYS A 208 0.20 0.90 29.05
CA LYS A 208 0.78 0.91 30.40
C LYS A 208 -0.20 1.45 31.44
N GLU A 209 -0.99 2.46 31.10
CA GLU A 209 -2.03 2.97 31.99
C GLU A 209 -3.14 1.94 32.24
N ARG A 210 -3.63 1.31 31.17
CA ARG A 210 -4.65 0.24 31.29
C ARG A 210 -4.18 -0.95 32.11
N SER A 211 -2.92 -1.36 31.99
CA SER A 211 -2.35 -2.47 32.76
C SER A 211 -2.14 -2.18 34.27
N LYS A 212 -2.26 -0.90 34.69
CA LYS A 212 -2.22 -0.53 36.11
C LYS A 212 -3.60 -0.53 36.80
N ILE A 213 -4.67 -0.62 35.98
CA ILE A 213 -6.05 -0.56 36.45
C ILE A 213 -6.63 -1.99 36.72
N PHE A 214 -5.93 -3.00 36.23
CA PHE A 214 -6.22 -4.42 36.45
C PHE A 214 -5.08 -5.09 37.26
#